data_b4a2e50df854fd816db1da823da08b86
#
_entry.id   b4a2e50df854fd816db1da823da08b86
#
_cell.length_a   1.000
_cell.length_b   1.000
_cell.length_c   1.000
_cell.angle_alpha   90.00
_cell.angle_beta   90.00
_cell.angle_gamma   90.00
#
_symmetry.space_group_name_H-M   'P 1'
#
loop_
_entity.id
_entity.type
_entity.pdbx_description
1 polymer ?
#
loop_
_entity_poly.entity_id
_entity_poly.type
_entity_poly.pdbx_seq_one_letter_code
_entity_poly.pdbx_strand_id
1 'polypeptide(L)'
;MTLVRRTALEEIHGWATWCITEDTELGLRLMETGYGAMYSRERFGHGLTPDHFAGYKKQRFRWAYGAMQIMKAHAGKMLSNTTRLTFWQKYHFVTGWLPWFADALNLIFTWAGLAWVLAVLVPPVFGIKPVGLPPAEFIVPTIGIFVFKLVYSFGLYADRVRCTFRQSLGASLAG
;
A
#
# COMPACT_ATOMS: atom_id res chain seq x y z
N MET A 1 -16.57 8.72 1.72
CA MET A 1 -17.41 9.21 2.85
C MET A 1 -17.72 8.02 3.72
N THR A 2 -17.51 8.12 5.03
CA THR A 2 -17.79 7.05 5.98
C THR A 2 -18.97 7.46 6.86
N LEU A 3 -19.96 6.58 7.00
CA LEU A 3 -21.09 6.75 7.90
C LEU A 3 -20.95 5.74 9.03
N VAL A 4 -21.05 6.21 10.26
CA VAL A 4 -20.93 5.37 11.45
C VAL A 4 -22.20 5.50 12.28
N ARG A 5 -22.74 4.36 12.75
CA ARG A 5 -23.89 4.37 13.66
C ARG A 5 -23.47 5.02 14.98
N ARG A 6 -24.24 6.00 15.46
CA ARG A 6 -23.94 6.77 16.67
C ARG A 6 -23.75 5.86 17.89
N THR A 7 -24.62 4.89 18.10
CA THR A 7 -24.52 3.94 19.23
C THR A 7 -23.22 3.12 19.18
N ALA A 8 -22.79 2.70 18.00
CA ALA A 8 -21.54 1.96 17.85
C ALA A 8 -20.31 2.85 18.13
N LEU A 9 -20.39 4.13 17.74
CA LEU A 9 -19.34 5.11 18.04
C LEU A 9 -19.23 5.38 19.54
N GLU A 10 -20.37 5.50 20.22
CA GLU A 10 -20.44 5.72 21.68
C GLU A 10 -19.88 4.51 22.45
N GLU A 11 -20.21 3.29 22.01
CA GLU A 11 -19.71 2.04 22.62
C GLU A 11 -18.19 1.92 22.58
N ILE A 12 -17.56 2.37 21.52
CA ILE A 12 -16.09 2.36 21.40
C ILE A 12 -15.42 3.65 21.89
N HIS A 13 -16.15 4.50 22.60
CA HIS A 13 -15.66 5.78 23.18
C HIS A 13 -15.16 6.80 22.14
N GLY A 14 -15.78 6.83 20.96
CA GLY A 14 -15.53 7.85 19.94
C GLY A 14 -14.25 7.63 19.10
N TRP A 15 -13.79 8.70 18.50
CA TRP A 15 -12.62 8.73 17.63
C TRP A 15 -11.31 8.67 18.43
N ALA A 16 -10.30 7.99 17.87
CA ALA A 16 -8.96 7.98 18.45
C ALA A 16 -8.28 9.35 18.25
N THR A 17 -7.81 9.95 19.35
CA THR A 17 -7.10 11.22 19.32
C THR A 17 -5.58 11.07 19.18
N TRP A 18 -5.06 9.88 19.39
CA TRP A 18 -3.64 9.54 19.32
C TRP A 18 -3.15 9.15 17.92
N CYS A 19 -4.07 8.85 17.00
CA CYS A 19 -3.77 8.35 15.66
C CYS A 19 -4.15 9.39 14.59
N ILE A 20 -3.27 9.59 13.62
CA ILE A 20 -3.48 10.56 12.53
C ILE A 20 -4.42 10.03 11.43
N THR A 21 -4.65 8.72 11.40
CA THR A 21 -5.61 8.03 10.52
C THR A 21 -6.70 7.41 11.38
N GLU A 22 -7.40 8.27 12.09
CA GLU A 22 -8.44 7.92 13.07
C GLU A 22 -9.60 7.14 12.47
N ASP A 23 -9.87 7.32 11.17
CA ASP A 23 -10.91 6.61 10.42
C ASP A 23 -10.59 5.10 10.25
N THR A 24 -9.35 4.79 9.94
CA THR A 24 -8.88 3.40 9.81
C THR A 24 -8.83 2.71 11.18
N GLU A 25 -8.37 3.41 12.19
CA GLU A 25 -8.34 2.93 13.58
C GLU A 25 -9.75 2.68 14.13
N LEU A 26 -10.67 3.60 13.85
CA LEU A 26 -12.08 3.46 14.18
C LEU A 26 -12.68 2.19 13.56
N GLY A 27 -12.42 1.96 12.27
CA GLY A 27 -12.88 0.78 11.56
C GLY A 27 -12.40 -0.51 12.23
N LEU A 28 -11.14 -0.55 12.67
CA LEU A 28 -10.58 -1.69 13.38
C LEU A 28 -11.29 -1.94 14.72
N ARG A 29 -11.47 -0.92 15.57
CA ARG A 29 -12.16 -1.05 16.87
C ARG A 29 -13.62 -1.48 16.72
N LEU A 30 -14.32 -0.94 15.72
CA LEU A 30 -15.69 -1.36 15.43
C LEU A 30 -15.76 -2.85 15.06
N MET A 31 -14.82 -3.35 14.27
CA MET A 31 -14.77 -4.77 13.95
C MET A 31 -14.36 -5.63 15.16
N GLU A 32 -13.48 -5.14 16.03
CA GLU A 32 -13.11 -5.80 17.30
C GLU A 32 -14.30 -5.95 18.25
N THR A 33 -15.23 -5.01 18.25
CA THR A 33 -16.47 -5.08 19.05
C THR A 33 -17.57 -5.92 18.39
N GLY A 34 -17.35 -6.37 17.17
CA GLY A 34 -18.27 -7.25 16.45
C GLY A 34 -19.18 -6.55 15.43
N TYR A 35 -18.98 -5.25 15.21
CA TYR A 35 -19.70 -4.54 14.15
C TYR A 35 -19.15 -4.91 12.78
N GLY A 36 -20.06 -5.00 11.81
CA GLY A 36 -19.71 -5.18 10.39
C GLY A 36 -19.60 -3.83 9.66
N ALA A 37 -18.91 -3.84 8.53
CA ALA A 37 -18.86 -2.73 7.59
C ALA A 37 -19.49 -3.14 6.25
N MET A 38 -20.17 -2.20 5.62
CA MET A 38 -20.74 -2.39 4.28
C MET A 38 -20.23 -1.30 3.34
N TYR A 39 -19.83 -1.72 2.15
CA TYR A 39 -19.36 -0.82 1.10
C TYR A 39 -20.50 -0.53 0.11
N SER A 40 -20.78 0.75 -0.14
CA SER A 40 -21.65 1.18 -1.24
C SER A 40 -20.82 1.65 -2.43
N ARG A 41 -21.23 1.27 -3.64
CA ARG A 41 -20.62 1.75 -4.90
C ARG A 41 -21.10 3.14 -5.28
N GLU A 42 -22.14 3.65 -4.63
CA GLU A 42 -22.68 4.98 -4.90
C GLU A 42 -21.72 6.08 -4.39
N ARG A 43 -21.57 7.12 -5.18
CA ARG A 43 -20.73 8.26 -4.83
C ARG A 43 -21.59 9.33 -4.16
N PHE A 44 -21.43 9.50 -2.87
CA PHE A 44 -22.15 10.49 -2.07
C PHE A 44 -21.42 11.84 -1.97
N GLY A 45 -20.26 11.99 -2.56
CA GLY A 45 -19.49 13.22 -2.52
C GLY A 45 -18.20 13.15 -3.32
N HIS A 46 -17.58 14.30 -3.49
CA HIS A 46 -16.29 14.46 -4.16
C HIS A 46 -15.32 15.16 -3.22
N GLY A 47 -14.06 14.77 -3.25
CA GLY A 47 -12.95 15.39 -2.53
C GLY A 47 -11.95 16.01 -3.50
N LEU A 48 -11.19 16.98 -3.04
CA LEU A 48 -10.07 17.53 -3.77
C LEU A 48 -8.84 16.62 -3.58
N THR A 49 -8.22 16.27 -4.69
CA THR A 49 -6.91 15.63 -4.67
C THR A 49 -5.81 16.69 -4.57
N PRO A 50 -4.64 16.38 -4.00
CA PRO A 50 -3.50 17.29 -4.04
C PRO A 50 -3.16 17.68 -5.49
N ASP A 51 -3.03 18.96 -5.76
CA ASP A 51 -2.72 19.53 -7.08
C ASP A 51 -1.22 19.66 -7.34
N HIS A 52 -0.39 19.43 -6.31
CA HIS A 52 1.05 19.55 -6.39
C HIS A 52 1.76 18.45 -5.57
N PHE A 53 2.98 18.11 -5.97
CA PHE A 53 3.76 17.00 -5.39
C PHE A 53 3.99 17.14 -3.89
N ALA A 54 4.25 18.35 -3.39
CA ALA A 54 4.44 18.56 -1.95
C ALA A 54 3.21 18.22 -1.12
N GLY A 55 2.00 18.55 -1.61
CA GLY A 55 0.73 18.17 -1.00
C GLY A 55 0.53 16.66 -1.01
N TYR A 56 0.78 16.00 -2.13
CA TYR A 56 0.74 14.55 -2.27
C TYR A 56 1.71 13.85 -1.32
N LYS A 57 2.98 14.27 -1.28
CA LYS A 57 4.00 13.73 -0.37
C LYS A 57 3.56 13.83 1.10
N LYS A 58 3.03 15.00 1.52
CA LYS A 58 2.53 15.23 2.87
C LYS A 58 1.35 14.30 3.21
N GLN A 59 0.45 14.09 2.26
CA GLN A 59 -0.70 13.17 2.43
C GLN A 59 -0.22 11.73 2.59
N ARG A 60 0.66 11.25 1.70
CA ARG A 60 1.23 9.89 1.76
C ARG A 60 1.99 9.67 3.07
N PHE A 61 2.78 10.64 3.51
CA PHE A 61 3.48 10.57 4.79
C PHE A 61 2.52 10.39 5.96
N ARG A 62 1.44 11.18 6.03
CA ARG A 62 0.44 11.04 7.09
C ARG A 62 -0.20 9.65 7.10
N TRP A 63 -0.53 9.10 5.93
CA TRP A 63 -1.14 7.78 5.83
C TRP A 63 -0.17 6.68 6.27
N ALA A 64 1.07 6.72 5.81
CA ALA A 64 2.10 5.77 6.23
C ALA A 64 2.37 5.85 7.73
N TYR A 65 2.49 7.06 8.28
CA TYR A 65 2.72 7.28 9.71
C TYR A 65 1.54 6.77 10.55
N GLY A 66 0.30 7.09 10.16
CA GLY A 66 -0.89 6.60 10.84
C GLY A 66 -1.02 5.07 10.78
N ALA A 67 -0.71 4.46 9.63
CA ALA A 67 -0.67 2.99 9.51
C ALA A 67 0.33 2.36 10.50
N MET A 68 1.52 2.96 10.67
CA MET A 68 2.52 2.50 11.64
C MET A 68 2.04 2.70 13.09
N GLN A 69 1.34 3.80 13.40
CA GLN A 69 0.75 4.01 14.72
C GLN A 69 -0.27 2.91 15.05
N ILE A 70 -1.20 2.63 14.13
CA ILE A 70 -2.24 1.59 14.30
C ILE A 70 -1.57 0.22 14.44
N MET A 71 -0.65 -0.11 13.56
CA MET A 71 0.06 -1.39 13.62
C MET A 71 0.76 -1.58 14.97
N LYS A 72 1.50 -0.57 15.46
CA LYS A 72 2.18 -0.64 16.75
C LYS A 72 1.20 -0.86 17.91
N ALA A 73 0.04 -0.20 17.87
CA ALA A 73 -0.95 -0.30 18.94
C ALA A 73 -1.72 -1.64 18.91
N HIS A 74 -1.98 -2.18 17.71
CA HIS A 74 -2.88 -3.33 17.53
C HIS A 74 -2.18 -4.62 17.06
N ALA A 75 -0.85 -4.63 16.80
CA ALA A 75 -0.14 -5.81 16.31
C ALA A 75 -0.32 -7.04 17.21
N GLY A 76 -0.25 -6.86 18.53
CA GLY A 76 -0.46 -7.94 19.49
C GLY A 76 -1.85 -8.57 19.37
N LYS A 77 -2.88 -7.75 19.18
CA LYS A 77 -4.26 -8.23 18.95
C LYS A 77 -4.43 -8.93 17.61
N MET A 78 -3.74 -8.46 16.56
CA MET A 78 -3.76 -9.13 15.24
C MET A 78 -3.18 -10.53 15.28
N LEU A 79 -2.14 -10.73 16.08
CA LEU A 79 -1.49 -12.03 16.26
C LEU A 79 -2.20 -12.93 17.29
N SER A 80 -3.03 -12.35 18.15
CA SER A 80 -3.76 -13.08 19.19
C SER A 80 -5.01 -13.78 18.63
N ASN A 81 -5.30 -14.96 19.17
CA ASN A 81 -6.55 -15.67 18.91
C ASN A 81 -7.70 -15.22 19.84
N THR A 82 -7.45 -14.27 20.74
CA THR A 82 -8.46 -13.80 21.71
C THR A 82 -9.33 -12.65 21.18
N THR A 83 -9.06 -12.15 19.98
CA THR A 83 -9.84 -11.07 19.36
C THR A 83 -11.10 -11.62 18.68
N ARG A 84 -12.16 -10.80 18.63
CA ARG A 84 -13.37 -11.11 17.84
C ARG A 84 -13.18 -10.97 16.33
N LEU A 85 -12.01 -10.50 15.88
CA LEU A 85 -11.69 -10.35 14.46
C LEU A 85 -11.64 -11.71 13.78
N THR A 86 -12.35 -11.84 12.67
CA THR A 86 -12.26 -13.02 11.81
C THR A 86 -10.90 -13.07 11.10
N PHE A 87 -10.51 -14.26 10.62
CA PHE A 87 -9.29 -14.43 9.82
C PHE A 87 -9.25 -13.45 8.63
N TRP A 88 -10.35 -13.28 7.91
CA TRP A 88 -10.42 -12.39 6.75
C TRP A 88 -10.28 -10.91 7.12
N GLN A 89 -10.83 -10.49 8.26
CA GLN A 89 -10.63 -9.13 8.77
C GLN A 89 -9.16 -8.87 9.10
N LYS A 90 -8.52 -9.79 9.83
CA LYS A 90 -7.07 -9.71 10.12
C LYS A 90 -6.25 -9.67 8.84
N TYR A 91 -6.54 -10.55 7.88
CA TYR A 91 -5.88 -10.59 6.57
C TYR A 91 -5.99 -9.25 5.85
N HIS A 92 -7.17 -8.65 5.77
CA HIS A 92 -7.35 -7.37 5.08
C HIS A 92 -6.65 -6.21 5.79
N PHE A 93 -6.60 -6.18 7.11
CA PHE A 93 -5.81 -5.17 7.83
C PHE A 93 -4.32 -5.33 7.58
N VAL A 94 -3.79 -6.54 7.69
CA VAL A 94 -2.36 -6.81 7.42
C VAL A 94 -2.00 -6.48 5.98
N THR A 95 -2.80 -6.93 5.01
CA THR A 95 -2.55 -6.61 3.59
C THR A 95 -2.70 -5.13 3.28
N GLY A 96 -3.55 -4.40 4.02
CA GLY A 96 -3.65 -2.94 3.92
C GLY A 96 -2.40 -2.19 4.40
N TRP A 97 -1.59 -2.79 5.28
CA TRP A 97 -0.31 -2.22 5.74
C TRP A 97 0.88 -2.60 4.84
N LEU A 98 0.80 -3.72 4.13
CA LEU A 98 1.90 -4.21 3.28
C LEU A 98 2.42 -3.20 2.26
N PRO A 99 1.59 -2.35 1.61
CA PRO A 99 2.09 -1.34 0.66
C PRO A 99 3.12 -0.40 1.28
N TRP A 100 2.98 -0.02 2.54
CA TRP A 100 3.93 0.87 3.22
C TRP A 100 5.30 0.22 3.43
N PHE A 101 5.32 -1.09 3.73
CA PHE A 101 6.57 -1.85 3.80
C PHE A 101 7.14 -2.12 2.41
N ALA A 102 6.27 -2.39 1.43
CA ALA A 102 6.69 -2.60 0.04
C ALA A 102 7.36 -1.35 -0.54
N ASP A 103 6.85 -0.15 -0.26
CA ASP A 103 7.46 1.12 -0.67
C ASP A 103 8.88 1.27 -0.08
N ALA A 104 9.05 0.97 1.22
CA ALA A 104 10.35 1.03 1.88
C ALA A 104 11.33 -0.02 1.32
N LEU A 105 10.87 -1.25 1.14
CA LEU A 105 11.68 -2.33 0.54
C LEU A 105 12.05 -2.01 -0.91
N ASN A 106 11.12 -1.47 -1.69
CA ASN A 106 11.38 -1.05 -3.05
C ASN A 106 12.50 0.00 -3.14
N LEU A 107 12.52 0.96 -2.22
CA LEU A 107 13.61 1.93 -2.13
C LEU A 107 14.96 1.24 -1.87
N ILE A 108 15.01 0.30 -0.92
CA ILE A 108 16.24 -0.47 -0.59
C ILE A 108 16.69 -1.27 -1.81
N PHE A 109 15.78 -2.01 -2.45
CA PHE A 109 16.12 -2.83 -3.62
C PHE A 109 16.52 -1.98 -4.84
N THR A 110 15.95 -0.78 -5.00
CA THR A 110 16.36 0.16 -6.06
C THR A 110 17.80 0.59 -5.86
N TRP A 111 18.21 0.98 -4.65
CA TRP A 111 19.59 1.33 -4.36
C TRP A 111 20.55 0.15 -4.45
N ALA A 112 20.14 -1.02 -3.99
CA ALA A 112 20.91 -2.26 -4.13
C ALA A 112 21.10 -2.64 -5.60
N GLY A 113 20.04 -2.51 -6.41
CA GLY A 113 20.10 -2.74 -7.85
C GLY A 113 21.02 -1.75 -8.57
N LEU A 114 20.94 -0.47 -8.22
CA LEU A 114 21.86 0.55 -8.76
C LEU A 114 23.32 0.25 -8.41
N ALA A 115 23.58 -0.08 -7.14
CA ALA A 115 24.92 -0.46 -6.69
C ALA A 115 25.45 -1.71 -7.45
N TRP A 116 24.57 -2.69 -7.67
CA TRP A 116 24.89 -3.88 -8.48
C TRP A 116 25.24 -3.52 -9.91
N VAL A 117 24.40 -2.71 -10.58
CA VAL A 117 24.67 -2.26 -11.96
C VAL A 117 26.02 -1.54 -12.04
N LEU A 118 26.32 -0.66 -11.10
CA LEU A 118 27.61 0.02 -11.03
C LEU A 118 28.77 -0.98 -10.83
N ALA A 119 28.60 -1.98 -9.97
CA ALA A 119 29.60 -3.03 -9.74
C ALA A 119 29.85 -3.94 -10.97
N VAL A 120 28.89 -4.02 -11.89
CA VAL A 120 29.05 -4.73 -13.15
C VAL A 120 29.69 -3.85 -14.22
N LEU A 121 29.28 -2.59 -14.35
CA LEU A 121 29.68 -1.72 -15.46
C LEU A 121 30.97 -0.95 -15.24
N VAL A 122 31.27 -0.57 -14.01
CA VAL A 122 32.43 0.32 -13.71
C VAL A 122 33.78 -0.42 -13.71
N PRO A 123 33.94 -1.61 -13.09
CA PRO A 123 35.24 -2.29 -13.01
C PRO A 123 35.91 -2.57 -14.37
N PRO A 124 35.18 -2.98 -15.44
CA PRO A 124 35.80 -3.19 -16.75
C PRO A 124 36.48 -1.95 -17.34
N VAL A 125 35.99 -0.74 -17.04
CA VAL A 125 36.59 0.53 -17.49
C VAL A 125 38.01 0.66 -16.96
N PHE A 126 38.30 0.07 -15.80
CA PHE A 126 39.60 0.08 -15.15
C PHE A 126 40.36 -1.26 -15.31
N GLY A 127 39.93 -2.14 -16.23
CA GLY A 127 40.57 -3.45 -16.42
C GLY A 127 40.34 -4.44 -15.28
N ILE A 128 39.40 -4.18 -14.39
CA ILE A 128 39.06 -5.03 -13.25
C ILE A 128 37.92 -5.98 -13.66
N LYS A 129 37.98 -7.25 -13.21
CA LYS A 129 36.92 -8.23 -13.49
C LYS A 129 35.61 -7.79 -12.84
N PRO A 130 34.50 -7.67 -13.60
CA PRO A 130 33.22 -7.27 -13.04
C PRO A 130 32.60 -8.34 -12.16
N VAL A 131 31.65 -7.94 -11.30
CA VAL A 131 30.75 -8.86 -10.62
C VAL A 131 29.86 -9.55 -11.66
N GLY A 132 29.62 -10.85 -11.50
CA GLY A 132 28.79 -11.61 -12.42
C GLY A 132 27.34 -11.11 -12.50
N LEU A 133 26.71 -11.33 -13.62
CA LEU A 133 25.26 -11.06 -13.75
C LEU A 133 24.46 -12.05 -12.86
N PRO A 134 23.30 -11.62 -12.36
CA PRO A 134 22.40 -12.52 -11.65
C PRO A 134 22.05 -13.74 -12.52
N PRO A 135 21.93 -14.95 -11.93
CA PRO A 135 21.51 -16.12 -12.67
C PRO A 135 20.13 -15.93 -13.32
N ALA A 136 19.88 -16.61 -14.43
CA ALA A 136 18.62 -16.49 -15.17
C ALA A 136 17.39 -16.82 -14.33
N GLU A 137 17.55 -17.67 -13.32
CA GLU A 137 16.51 -18.04 -12.35
C GLU A 137 15.96 -16.82 -11.57
N PHE A 138 16.72 -15.74 -11.45
CA PHE A 138 16.27 -14.48 -10.85
C PHE A 138 15.77 -13.48 -11.89
N ILE A 139 16.40 -13.42 -13.05
CA ILE A 139 16.06 -12.47 -14.10
C ILE A 139 14.69 -12.79 -14.69
N VAL A 140 14.44 -14.05 -15.04
CA VAL A 140 13.20 -14.47 -15.71
C VAL A 140 11.95 -14.22 -14.84
N PRO A 141 11.90 -14.65 -13.55
CA PRO A 141 10.76 -14.33 -12.70
C PRO A 141 10.58 -12.83 -12.47
N THR A 142 11.66 -12.06 -12.35
CA THR A 142 11.59 -10.61 -12.16
C THR A 142 10.93 -9.92 -13.36
N ILE A 143 11.34 -10.26 -14.57
CA ILE A 143 10.71 -9.78 -15.81
C ILE A 143 9.25 -10.22 -15.86
N GLY A 144 8.95 -11.48 -15.51
CA GLY A 144 7.60 -12.03 -15.49
C GLY A 144 6.67 -11.26 -14.55
N ILE A 145 7.12 -10.95 -13.33
CA ILE A 145 6.36 -10.16 -12.36
C ILE A 145 6.13 -8.74 -12.89
N PHE A 146 7.14 -8.12 -13.48
CA PHE A 146 7.02 -6.78 -14.04
C PHE A 146 6.01 -6.72 -15.19
N VAL A 147 6.07 -7.67 -16.13
CA VAL A 147 5.11 -7.78 -17.23
C VAL A 147 3.70 -8.04 -16.68
N PHE A 148 3.56 -8.95 -15.72
CA PHE A 148 2.28 -9.21 -15.06
C PHE A 148 1.71 -7.94 -14.40
N LYS A 149 2.52 -7.17 -13.68
CA LYS A 149 2.11 -5.89 -13.06
C LYS A 149 1.59 -4.92 -14.12
N LEU A 150 2.31 -4.75 -15.24
CA LEU A 150 1.89 -3.86 -16.32
C LEU A 150 0.54 -4.28 -16.92
N VAL A 151 0.40 -5.56 -17.27
CA VAL A 151 -0.83 -6.09 -17.88
C VAL A 151 -2.00 -5.98 -16.90
N TYR A 152 -1.80 -6.33 -15.64
CA TYR A 152 -2.82 -6.25 -14.61
C TYR A 152 -3.26 -4.80 -14.35
N SER A 153 -2.29 -3.87 -14.22
CA SER A 153 -2.59 -2.45 -14.03
C SER A 153 -3.37 -1.89 -15.22
N PHE A 154 -2.95 -2.21 -16.43
CA PHE A 154 -3.66 -1.81 -17.64
C PHE A 154 -5.11 -2.33 -17.66
N GLY A 155 -5.31 -3.59 -17.32
CA GLY A 155 -6.65 -4.20 -17.21
C GLY A 155 -7.53 -3.51 -16.17
N LEU A 156 -6.97 -3.19 -14.99
CA LEU A 156 -7.68 -2.45 -13.96
C LEU A 156 -8.10 -1.04 -14.41
N TYR A 157 -7.21 -0.31 -15.07
CA TYR A 157 -7.53 1.01 -15.60
C TYR A 157 -8.60 0.95 -16.69
N ALA A 158 -8.55 -0.03 -17.57
CA ALA A 158 -9.53 -0.22 -18.62
C ALA A 158 -10.93 -0.56 -18.05
N ASP A 159 -11.00 -1.38 -16.98
CA ASP A 159 -12.26 -1.83 -16.37
C ASP A 159 -12.83 -0.80 -15.38
N ARG A 160 -11.98 -0.19 -14.55
CA ARG A 160 -12.42 0.62 -13.40
C ARG A 160 -12.41 2.12 -13.65
N VAL A 161 -11.56 2.60 -14.55
CA VAL A 161 -11.40 4.01 -14.85
C VAL A 161 -11.85 4.25 -16.28
N ARG A 162 -12.90 5.06 -16.47
CA ARG A 162 -13.37 5.44 -17.82
C ARG A 162 -12.34 6.39 -18.45
N CYS A 163 -11.27 5.83 -19.00
CA CYS A 163 -10.19 6.58 -19.63
C CYS A 163 -9.87 6.01 -21.02
N THR A 164 -9.23 6.83 -21.85
CA THR A 164 -8.78 6.39 -23.18
C THR A 164 -7.60 5.40 -23.06
N PHE A 165 -7.38 4.59 -24.09
CA PHE A 165 -6.25 3.66 -24.15
C PHE A 165 -4.90 4.33 -23.83
N ARG A 166 -4.65 5.53 -24.39
CA ARG A 166 -3.41 6.28 -24.13
C ARG A 166 -3.26 6.70 -22.66
N GLN A 167 -4.36 7.10 -22.03
CA GLN A 167 -4.37 7.46 -20.61
C GLN A 167 -4.15 6.22 -19.71
N SER A 168 -4.78 5.09 -20.04
CA SER A 168 -4.56 3.80 -19.34
C SER A 168 -3.12 3.36 -19.44
N LEU A 169 -2.53 3.42 -20.63
CA LEU A 169 -1.14 3.05 -20.85
C LEU A 169 -0.19 3.98 -20.10
N GLY A 170 -0.39 5.30 -20.19
CA GLY A 170 0.41 6.28 -19.46
C GLY A 170 0.35 6.08 -17.94
N ALA A 171 -0.84 5.84 -17.38
CA ALA A 171 -1.02 5.57 -15.97
C ALA A 171 -0.36 4.26 -15.51
N SER A 172 -0.43 3.20 -16.34
CA SER A 172 0.20 1.91 -16.04
C SER A 172 1.73 1.94 -16.09
N LEU A 173 2.31 2.85 -16.89
CA LEU A 173 3.76 3.05 -16.97
C LEU A 173 4.30 3.99 -15.87
N ALA A 174 3.46 4.89 -15.35
CA ALA A 174 3.83 5.86 -14.32
C ALA A 174 3.67 5.32 -12.87
N GLY A 175 2.93 4.24 -12.67
CA GLY A 175 2.67 3.60 -11.36
C GLY A 175 3.47 2.34 -11.18
#